data_3bb42d6555a69cfe981e7bddde7e7a47
#
_entry.id   3bb42d6555a69cfe981e7bddde7e7a47
#
_cell.length_a   1.000
_cell.length_b   1.000
_cell.length_c   1.000
_cell.angle_alpha   90.00
_cell.angle_beta   90.00
_cell.angle_gamma   90.00
#
_symmetry.space_group_name_H-M   'P 1'
#
loop_
_entity.id
_entity.type
_entity.pdbx_description
1 polymer ?
#
loop_
_entity_poly.entity_id
_entity_poly.type
_entity_poly.pdbx_seq_one_letter_code
_entity_poly.pdbx_strand_id
1 'polypeptide(L)'
;MILDIDVGNSFVKWRALNELGATQRGSQSTRAVVREGLDLSVIDAVTYARLSSVGDAAIIEILRQQIANTFDVELRMAVVSRCAGGVQCGYRSAKELGIDRWLAMVSAYYKFKRSLIVADLGSAITLDVVSDDGQHMGGYILPGLSLMRESLRRGTVQVSANDDMDDAIVPANNTSAAVNRGSLFAVIATIEKLAQKHQALLVLTGGDANLIKGVLNIDALYERDLVIDGLSVDDISLIKC
;
A
#
# COMPACT_ATOMS: atom_id res chain seq x y z
N MET A 1 14.71 1.59 -19.41
CA MET A 1 13.41 1.54 -18.68
C MET A 1 13.49 2.34 -17.40
N ILE A 2 12.34 2.81 -16.88
CA ILE A 2 12.23 3.35 -15.51
C ILE A 2 11.85 2.19 -14.60
N LEU A 3 12.61 1.98 -13.53
CA LEU A 3 12.35 0.96 -12.51
C LEU A 3 11.78 1.62 -11.26
N ASP A 4 10.55 1.27 -10.89
CA ASP A 4 9.88 1.66 -9.67
C ASP A 4 9.86 0.49 -8.69
N ILE A 5 10.29 0.72 -7.45
CA ILE A 5 10.36 -0.29 -6.39
C ILE A 5 9.56 0.22 -5.19
N ASP A 6 8.72 -0.65 -4.62
CA ASP A 6 8.01 -0.40 -3.38
C ASP A 6 8.38 -1.46 -2.34
N VAL A 7 9.04 -1.04 -1.27
CA VAL A 7 9.48 -1.89 -0.17
C VAL A 7 8.49 -1.78 0.98
N GLY A 8 7.59 -2.75 1.04
CA GLY A 8 6.70 -2.95 2.19
C GLY A 8 7.30 -3.87 3.26
N ASN A 9 6.59 -4.01 4.38
CA ASN A 9 7.02 -4.88 5.49
C ASN A 9 7.09 -6.37 5.10
N SER A 10 6.15 -6.85 4.26
CA SER A 10 6.04 -8.27 3.89
C SER A 10 6.58 -8.57 2.50
N PHE A 11 6.42 -7.65 1.57
CA PHE A 11 6.79 -7.82 0.16
C PHE A 11 7.49 -6.59 -0.39
N VAL A 12 8.44 -6.84 -1.29
CA VAL A 12 8.99 -5.85 -2.23
C VAL A 12 8.29 -6.08 -3.56
N LYS A 13 7.69 -5.03 -4.09
CA LYS A 13 7.06 -5.02 -5.42
C LYS A 13 7.88 -4.13 -6.34
N TRP A 14 7.93 -4.47 -7.62
CA TRP A 14 8.59 -3.63 -8.59
C TRP A 14 7.83 -3.58 -9.91
N ARG A 15 8.06 -2.52 -10.66
CA ARG A 15 7.55 -2.30 -12.02
C ARG A 15 8.63 -1.64 -12.86
N ALA A 16 8.88 -2.18 -14.04
CA ALA A 16 9.74 -1.55 -15.05
C ALA A 16 8.88 -1.08 -16.22
N LEU A 17 9.03 0.19 -16.59
CA LEU A 17 8.30 0.87 -17.66
C LEU A 17 9.27 1.19 -18.79
N ASN A 18 8.92 0.85 -20.03
CA ASN A 18 9.64 1.34 -21.20
C ASN A 18 8.95 2.59 -21.80
N GLU A 19 9.58 3.23 -22.79
CA GLU A 19 9.06 4.43 -23.46
C GLU A 19 7.73 4.18 -24.19
N LEU A 20 7.41 2.94 -24.53
CA LEU A 20 6.16 2.55 -25.19
C LEU A 20 5.04 2.23 -24.19
N GLY A 21 5.28 2.38 -22.88
CA GLY A 21 4.32 2.07 -21.81
C GLY A 21 4.19 0.57 -21.52
N ALA A 22 5.00 -0.30 -22.16
CA ALA A 22 5.03 -1.72 -21.81
C ALA A 22 5.63 -1.90 -20.41
N THR A 23 5.00 -2.74 -19.60
CA THR A 23 5.36 -2.94 -18.21
C THR A 23 5.80 -4.39 -17.95
N GLN A 24 6.92 -4.52 -17.25
CA GLN A 24 7.30 -5.73 -16.53
C GLN A 24 7.08 -5.49 -15.05
N ARG A 25 6.73 -6.51 -14.30
CA ARG A 25 6.47 -6.38 -12.86
C ARG A 25 6.79 -7.66 -12.12
N GLY A 26 7.13 -7.52 -10.85
CA GLY A 26 7.37 -8.66 -9.97
C GLY A 26 7.08 -8.32 -8.52
N SER A 27 7.04 -9.36 -7.71
CA SER A 27 6.89 -9.25 -6.26
C SER A 27 7.67 -10.38 -5.60
N GLN A 28 8.39 -10.06 -4.53
CA GLN A 28 9.20 -11.00 -3.77
C GLN A 28 9.04 -10.70 -2.28
N SER A 29 9.07 -11.72 -1.42
CA SER A 29 9.00 -11.46 0.01
C SER A 29 10.20 -10.63 0.48
N THR A 30 9.97 -9.68 1.38
CA THR A 30 11.03 -8.82 1.93
C THR A 30 12.17 -9.64 2.52
N ARG A 31 11.87 -10.78 3.18
CA ARG A 31 12.88 -11.71 3.70
C ARG A 31 13.74 -12.34 2.62
N ALA A 32 13.17 -12.70 1.48
CA ALA A 32 13.91 -13.26 0.35
C ALA A 32 14.81 -12.19 -0.28
N VAL A 33 14.33 -10.95 -0.44
CA VAL A 33 15.16 -9.85 -0.95
C VAL A 33 16.36 -9.57 -0.06
N VAL A 34 16.18 -9.58 1.25
CA VAL A 34 17.32 -9.40 2.20
C VAL A 34 18.38 -10.50 2.05
N ARG A 35 17.97 -11.73 1.72
CA ARG A 35 18.85 -12.88 1.63
C ARG A 35 19.51 -13.04 0.26
N GLU A 36 18.80 -12.76 -0.81
CA GLU A 36 19.16 -13.12 -2.19
C GLU A 36 19.22 -11.93 -3.15
N GLY A 37 18.78 -10.74 -2.70
CA GLY A 37 18.54 -9.61 -3.58
C GLY A 37 17.16 -9.68 -4.25
N LEU A 38 16.82 -8.64 -5.00
CA LEU A 38 15.59 -8.55 -5.78
C LEU A 38 15.81 -9.23 -7.14
N ASP A 39 14.92 -10.15 -7.52
CA ASP A 39 14.99 -10.78 -8.85
C ASP A 39 14.56 -9.78 -9.94
N LEU A 40 15.53 -9.30 -10.67
CA LEU A 40 15.40 -8.39 -11.81
C LEU A 40 15.91 -9.03 -13.12
N SER A 41 16.03 -10.35 -13.15
CA SER A 41 16.62 -11.11 -14.27
C SER A 41 15.90 -10.91 -15.62
N VAL A 42 14.64 -10.45 -15.58
CA VAL A 42 13.84 -10.18 -16.78
C VAL A 42 14.01 -8.75 -17.32
N ILE A 43 14.84 -7.91 -16.65
CA ILE A 43 15.05 -6.51 -17.02
C ILE A 43 16.42 -6.36 -17.68
N ASP A 44 16.42 -5.96 -18.95
CA ASP A 44 17.66 -5.82 -19.72
C ASP A 44 18.42 -4.52 -19.40
N ALA A 45 17.70 -3.40 -19.24
CA ALA A 45 18.32 -2.09 -19.01
C ALA A 45 17.41 -1.16 -18.23
N VAL A 46 17.99 -0.45 -17.27
CA VAL A 46 17.35 0.61 -16.48
C VAL A 46 18.09 1.91 -16.73
N THR A 47 17.37 3.00 -16.94
CA THR A 47 17.92 4.37 -17.11
C THR A 47 17.59 5.28 -15.93
N TYR A 48 16.62 4.89 -15.12
CA TYR A 48 16.18 5.64 -13.93
C TYR A 48 15.53 4.69 -12.92
N ALA A 49 15.85 4.81 -11.65
CA ALA A 49 15.31 3.96 -10.58
C ALA A 49 14.76 4.79 -9.42
N ARG A 50 13.52 4.48 -9.00
CA ARG A 50 12.82 5.13 -7.89
C ARG A 50 12.39 4.10 -6.84
N LEU A 51 12.41 4.53 -5.59
CA LEU A 51 12.12 3.70 -4.43
C LEU A 51 11.08 4.36 -3.52
N SER A 52 10.05 3.63 -3.17
CA SER A 52 9.23 3.81 -1.98
C SER A 52 9.68 2.82 -0.92
N SER A 53 9.90 3.25 0.32
CA SER A 53 10.29 2.30 1.38
C SER A 53 9.76 2.72 2.74
N VAL A 54 9.07 1.79 3.38
CA VAL A 54 8.77 1.79 4.83
C VAL A 54 9.58 0.72 5.57
N GLY A 55 10.53 0.09 4.85
CA GLY A 55 11.39 -0.96 5.37
C GLY A 55 12.62 -0.45 6.11
N ASP A 56 13.42 -1.41 6.61
CA ASP A 56 14.68 -1.17 7.30
C ASP A 56 15.74 -0.56 6.34
N ALA A 57 16.64 0.26 6.87
CA ALA A 57 17.78 0.83 6.14
C ALA A 57 18.67 -0.25 5.48
N ALA A 58 18.75 -1.45 6.05
CA ALA A 58 19.52 -2.55 5.49
C ALA A 58 19.00 -3.00 4.11
N ILE A 59 17.68 -3.09 3.91
CA ILE A 59 17.14 -3.48 2.60
C ILE A 59 17.32 -2.38 1.56
N ILE A 60 17.24 -1.10 1.98
CA ILE A 60 17.50 0.04 1.10
C ILE A 60 18.93 -0.03 0.58
N GLU A 61 19.89 -0.31 1.45
CA GLU A 61 21.31 -0.42 1.07
C GLU A 61 21.56 -1.62 0.12
N ILE A 62 20.92 -2.77 0.37
CA ILE A 62 20.99 -3.94 -0.53
C ILE A 62 20.50 -3.55 -1.93
N LEU A 63 19.33 -2.91 -2.02
CA LEU A 63 18.75 -2.50 -3.30
C LEU A 63 19.59 -1.42 -3.98
N ARG A 64 20.10 -0.45 -3.22
CA ARG A 64 20.98 0.60 -3.74
C ARG A 64 22.22 0.01 -4.40
N GLN A 65 22.92 -0.92 -3.72
CA GLN A 65 24.11 -1.59 -4.24
C GLN A 65 23.77 -2.46 -5.46
N GLN A 66 22.67 -3.22 -5.38
CA GLN A 66 22.25 -4.07 -6.49
C GLN A 66 21.95 -3.25 -7.76
N ILE A 67 21.16 -2.18 -7.65
CA ILE A 67 20.80 -1.34 -8.80
C ILE A 67 22.04 -0.67 -9.40
N ALA A 68 22.93 -0.13 -8.57
CA ALA A 68 24.18 0.48 -9.02
C ALA A 68 25.07 -0.54 -9.75
N ASN A 69 25.24 -1.75 -9.18
CA ASN A 69 26.11 -2.77 -9.76
C ASN A 69 25.53 -3.41 -11.04
N THR A 70 24.21 -3.55 -11.14
CA THR A 70 23.57 -4.25 -12.26
C THR A 70 23.32 -3.31 -13.45
N PHE A 71 22.92 -2.05 -13.19
CA PHE A 71 22.46 -1.14 -14.23
C PHE A 71 23.27 0.16 -14.34
N ASP A 72 24.24 0.39 -13.45
CA ASP A 72 25.00 1.65 -13.35
C ASP A 72 24.08 2.89 -13.17
N VAL A 73 23.05 2.75 -12.36
CA VAL A 73 22.01 3.77 -12.10
C VAL A 73 21.93 4.09 -10.62
N GLU A 74 21.78 5.37 -10.30
CA GLU A 74 21.53 5.83 -8.94
C GLU A 74 20.08 5.57 -8.54
N LEU A 75 19.87 4.90 -7.40
CA LEU A 75 18.55 4.70 -6.81
C LEU A 75 18.10 5.99 -6.08
N ARG A 76 16.91 6.48 -6.38
CA ARG A 76 16.32 7.67 -5.74
C ARG A 76 15.12 7.29 -4.91
N MET A 77 15.11 7.73 -3.66
CA MET A 77 14.06 7.42 -2.70
C MET A 77 13.03 8.56 -2.60
N ALA A 78 11.76 8.20 -2.67
CA ALA A 78 10.67 9.14 -2.43
C ALA A 78 10.60 9.54 -0.96
N VAL A 79 10.32 10.81 -0.72
CA VAL A 79 10.10 11.37 0.61
C VAL A 79 8.80 12.15 0.64
N VAL A 80 8.13 12.14 1.80
CA VAL A 80 6.92 12.92 1.98
C VAL A 80 7.25 14.42 1.95
N SER A 81 6.55 15.14 1.08
CA SER A 81 6.64 16.60 0.95
C SER A 81 5.37 17.27 1.51
N ARG A 82 5.38 18.60 1.57
CA ARG A 82 4.20 19.36 1.99
C ARG A 82 3.08 19.32 0.95
N CYS A 83 3.44 19.20 -0.31
CA CYS A 83 2.49 19.15 -1.42
C CYS A 83 3.08 18.30 -2.55
N ALA A 84 2.27 17.45 -3.19
CA ALA A 84 2.57 16.78 -4.44
C ALA A 84 1.27 16.27 -5.09
N GLY A 85 1.21 16.23 -6.43
CA GLY A 85 0.05 15.75 -7.22
C GLY A 85 -1.25 16.52 -6.96
N GLY A 86 -1.16 17.68 -6.30
CA GLY A 86 -2.29 18.46 -5.83
C GLY A 86 -2.76 18.09 -4.43
N VAL A 87 -2.11 17.13 -3.74
CA VAL A 87 -2.41 16.80 -2.34
C VAL A 87 -1.56 17.64 -1.40
N GLN A 88 -2.18 18.23 -0.39
CA GLN A 88 -1.51 18.92 0.72
C GLN A 88 -1.45 18.00 1.94
N CYS A 89 -0.23 17.78 2.47
CA CYS A 89 0.00 16.92 3.62
C CYS A 89 -0.68 17.50 4.88
N GLY A 90 -1.63 16.76 5.46
CA GLY A 90 -2.37 17.15 6.66
C GLY A 90 -1.63 16.90 7.98
N TYR A 91 -0.49 16.20 7.95
CA TYR A 91 0.28 15.96 9.16
C TYR A 91 1.04 17.23 9.59
N ARG A 92 1.14 17.46 10.90
CA ARG A 92 1.95 18.56 11.47
C ARG A 92 3.40 18.46 11.02
N SER A 93 3.95 17.24 11.07
CA SER A 93 5.26 16.89 10.55
C SER A 93 5.10 15.91 9.40
N ALA A 94 5.47 16.30 8.19
CA ALA A 94 5.41 15.43 7.02
C ALA A 94 6.24 14.14 7.18
N LYS A 95 7.30 14.19 8.00
CA LYS A 95 8.18 13.04 8.28
C LYS A 95 7.50 11.92 9.08
N GLU A 96 6.36 12.18 9.72
CA GLU A 96 5.60 11.19 10.48
C GLU A 96 4.59 10.43 9.63
N LEU A 97 4.33 10.89 8.40
CA LEU A 97 3.45 10.19 7.45
C LEU A 97 4.24 9.11 6.70
N GLY A 98 3.71 7.90 6.65
CA GLY A 98 4.30 6.83 5.83
C GLY A 98 4.35 7.22 4.36
N ILE A 99 5.48 6.93 3.71
CA ILE A 99 5.66 7.26 2.29
C ILE A 99 4.71 6.48 1.39
N ASP A 100 4.38 5.24 1.73
CA ASP A 100 3.41 4.40 1.07
C ASP A 100 2.02 5.04 1.04
N ARG A 101 1.56 5.53 2.20
CA ARG A 101 0.29 6.25 2.32
C ARG A 101 0.28 7.55 1.51
N TRP A 102 1.39 8.31 1.59
CA TRP A 102 1.56 9.54 0.83
C TRP A 102 1.44 9.29 -0.68
N LEU A 103 2.20 8.35 -1.20
CA LEU A 103 2.22 8.02 -2.62
C LEU A 103 0.86 7.50 -3.11
N ALA A 104 0.20 6.65 -2.31
CA ALA A 104 -1.14 6.15 -2.65
C ALA A 104 -2.18 7.28 -2.73
N MET A 105 -2.17 8.23 -1.77
CA MET A 105 -3.06 9.40 -1.81
C MET A 105 -2.77 10.31 -3.00
N VAL A 106 -1.49 10.62 -3.23
CA VAL A 106 -1.04 11.47 -4.33
C VAL A 106 -1.46 10.87 -5.67
N SER A 107 -1.20 9.58 -5.89
CA SER A 107 -1.60 8.88 -7.10
C SER A 107 -3.12 8.90 -7.32
N ALA A 108 -3.89 8.53 -6.28
CA ALA A 108 -5.34 8.51 -6.37
C ALA A 108 -5.92 9.91 -6.65
N TYR A 109 -5.45 10.93 -5.93
CA TYR A 109 -5.94 12.29 -6.13
C TYR A 109 -5.49 12.86 -7.48
N TYR A 110 -4.28 12.61 -7.92
CA TYR A 110 -3.81 13.01 -9.24
C TYR A 110 -4.69 12.47 -10.36
N LYS A 111 -5.15 11.22 -10.22
CA LYS A 111 -6.00 10.52 -11.19
C LYS A 111 -7.45 10.99 -11.17
N PHE A 112 -8.04 11.17 -9.99
CA PHE A 112 -9.49 11.37 -9.85
C PHE A 112 -9.91 12.81 -9.58
N LYS A 113 -9.05 13.66 -9.00
CA LYS A 113 -9.27 15.10 -8.74
C LYS A 113 -10.60 15.39 -8.03
N ARG A 114 -10.89 14.65 -6.96
CA ARG A 114 -12.11 14.80 -6.17
C ARG A 114 -11.89 14.27 -4.75
N SER A 115 -12.84 14.55 -3.85
CA SER A 115 -12.83 13.94 -2.51
C SER A 115 -12.74 12.42 -2.59
N LEU A 116 -11.82 11.82 -1.83
CA LEU A 116 -11.58 10.39 -1.85
C LEU A 116 -11.15 9.83 -0.49
N ILE A 117 -11.38 8.54 -0.32
CA ILE A 117 -10.80 7.72 0.74
C ILE A 117 -9.90 6.69 0.07
N VAL A 118 -8.64 6.69 0.41
CA VAL A 118 -7.71 5.64 -0.02
C VAL A 118 -7.62 4.60 1.08
N ALA A 119 -7.95 3.36 0.75
CA ALA A 119 -7.84 2.21 1.64
C ALA A 119 -6.76 1.26 1.08
N ASP A 120 -5.62 1.20 1.74
CA ASP A 120 -4.60 0.15 1.48
C ASP A 120 -4.84 -1.02 2.43
N LEU A 121 -5.16 -2.17 1.85
CA LEU A 121 -5.62 -3.38 2.52
C LEU A 121 -4.52 -4.45 2.48
N GLY A 122 -3.48 -4.23 3.28
CA GLY A 122 -2.29 -5.07 3.36
C GLY A 122 -2.04 -5.67 4.76
N SER A 123 -0.76 -5.84 5.10
CA SER A 123 -0.33 -6.32 6.44
C SER A 123 -0.80 -5.40 7.57
N ALA A 124 -0.84 -4.10 7.34
CA ALA A 124 -1.66 -3.13 8.03
C ALA A 124 -2.74 -2.64 7.07
N ILE A 125 -3.85 -2.16 7.59
CA ILE A 125 -4.88 -1.45 6.82
C ILE A 125 -4.74 0.01 7.12
N THR A 126 -4.57 0.83 6.08
CA THR A 126 -4.56 2.29 6.22
C THR A 126 -5.75 2.89 5.48
N LEU A 127 -6.37 3.89 6.09
CA LEU A 127 -7.52 4.60 5.54
C LEU A 127 -7.22 6.09 5.59
N ASP A 128 -6.99 6.71 4.46
CA ASP A 128 -6.65 8.13 4.35
C ASP A 128 -7.74 8.91 3.63
N VAL A 129 -8.11 10.06 4.16
CA VAL A 129 -9.16 10.92 3.63
C VAL A 129 -8.54 12.16 3.00
N VAL A 130 -8.87 12.41 1.74
CA VAL A 130 -8.47 13.62 1.01
C VAL A 130 -9.74 14.33 0.56
N SER A 131 -9.82 15.64 0.83
CA SER A 131 -10.94 16.48 0.41
C SER A 131 -10.90 16.80 -1.09
N ASP A 132 -11.94 17.41 -1.62
CA ASP A 132 -12.06 17.77 -3.04
C ASP A 132 -11.05 18.82 -3.49
N ASP A 133 -10.54 19.65 -2.57
CA ASP A 133 -9.46 20.63 -2.80
C ASP A 133 -8.05 20.05 -2.58
N GLY A 134 -7.94 18.74 -2.34
CA GLY A 134 -6.66 18.04 -2.15
C GLY A 134 -6.08 18.09 -0.74
N GLN A 135 -6.81 18.60 0.25
CA GLN A 135 -6.32 18.61 1.63
C GLN A 135 -6.40 17.19 2.24
N HIS A 136 -5.28 16.63 2.64
CA HIS A 136 -5.26 15.41 3.46
C HIS A 136 -5.83 15.71 4.84
N MET A 137 -6.97 15.12 5.15
CA MET A 137 -7.72 15.33 6.39
C MET A 137 -7.21 14.47 7.55
N GLY A 138 -6.25 13.59 7.30
CA GLY A 138 -5.78 12.56 8.22
C GLY A 138 -6.27 11.18 7.85
N GLY A 139 -5.91 10.19 8.67
CA GLY A 139 -6.25 8.79 8.38
C GLY A 139 -6.24 7.91 9.61
N TYR A 140 -6.48 6.63 9.38
CA TYR A 140 -6.53 5.59 10.39
C TYR A 140 -5.59 4.45 9.99
N ILE A 141 -5.00 3.80 10.99
CA ILE A 141 -4.18 2.60 10.81
C ILE A 141 -4.80 1.50 11.66
N LEU A 142 -5.12 0.39 11.03
CA LEU A 142 -5.68 -0.80 11.67
C LEU A 142 -4.76 -2.00 11.40
N PRO A 143 -4.77 -3.04 12.25
CA PRO A 143 -4.14 -4.29 11.89
C PRO A 143 -4.78 -4.85 10.62
N GLY A 144 -4.01 -5.47 9.71
CA GLY A 144 -4.55 -6.23 8.60
C GLY A 144 -5.33 -7.47 9.05
N LEU A 145 -6.17 -8.04 8.20
CA LEU A 145 -7.04 -9.16 8.55
C LEU A 145 -6.27 -10.33 9.16
N SER A 146 -5.13 -10.69 8.59
CA SER A 146 -4.27 -11.77 9.11
C SER A 146 -3.70 -11.42 10.49
N LEU A 147 -3.29 -10.17 10.71
CA LEU A 147 -2.75 -9.70 11.99
C LEU A 147 -3.85 -9.64 13.08
N MET A 148 -5.07 -9.24 12.73
CA MET A 148 -6.22 -9.26 13.65
C MET A 148 -6.48 -10.69 14.17
N ARG A 149 -6.54 -11.66 13.24
CA ARG A 149 -6.74 -13.08 13.58
C ARG A 149 -5.60 -13.63 14.43
N GLU A 150 -4.36 -13.34 14.04
CA GLU A 150 -3.18 -13.79 14.76
C GLU A 150 -3.10 -13.20 16.17
N SER A 151 -3.50 -11.94 16.35
CA SER A 151 -3.51 -11.29 17.68
C SER A 151 -4.48 -12.00 18.65
N LEU A 152 -5.65 -12.41 18.17
CA LEU A 152 -6.61 -13.19 18.97
C LEU A 152 -6.09 -14.58 19.27
N ARG A 153 -5.48 -15.26 18.30
CA ARG A 153 -4.88 -16.60 18.50
C ARG A 153 -3.77 -16.59 19.55
N ARG A 154 -2.92 -15.57 19.56
CA ARG A 154 -1.82 -15.43 20.53
C ARG A 154 -2.27 -14.90 21.89
N GLY A 155 -3.27 -14.03 21.91
CA GLY A 155 -3.74 -13.34 23.10
C GLY A 155 -4.75 -14.12 23.93
N THR A 156 -5.27 -15.29 23.46
CA THR A 156 -6.31 -16.04 24.14
C THR A 156 -6.01 -17.55 24.14
N VAL A 157 -6.39 -18.24 25.22
CA VAL A 157 -6.06 -19.67 25.42
C VAL A 157 -6.95 -20.61 24.59
N GLN A 158 -8.16 -20.18 24.20
CA GLN A 158 -9.18 -21.04 23.60
C GLN A 158 -9.59 -20.67 22.17
N VAL A 159 -9.00 -19.62 21.60
CA VAL A 159 -9.35 -19.19 20.24
C VAL A 159 -8.42 -19.86 19.23
N SER A 160 -8.94 -20.87 18.53
CA SER A 160 -8.32 -21.41 17.34
C SER A 160 -9.03 -20.81 16.11
N ALA A 161 -8.30 -20.08 15.27
CA ALA A 161 -8.79 -19.66 13.97
C ALA A 161 -8.06 -20.48 12.90
N ASN A 162 -8.82 -21.11 12.01
CA ASN A 162 -8.26 -21.72 10.81
C ASN A 162 -7.98 -20.61 9.79
N ASP A 163 -7.04 -20.85 8.89
CA ASP A 163 -6.74 -19.92 7.80
C ASP A 163 -7.80 -19.96 6.67
N ASP A 164 -8.87 -20.76 6.85
CA ASP A 164 -9.97 -20.81 5.89
C ASP A 164 -10.65 -19.43 5.84
N MET A 165 -10.50 -18.79 4.70
CA MET A 165 -11.10 -17.49 4.42
C MET A 165 -12.60 -17.68 4.25
N ASP A 166 -13.38 -17.25 5.23
CA ASP A 166 -14.83 -17.13 5.15
C ASP A 166 -15.16 -15.65 4.91
N ASP A 167 -15.66 -15.35 3.74
CA ASP A 167 -16.02 -13.99 3.30
C ASP A 167 -17.44 -13.56 3.75
N ALA A 168 -18.13 -14.41 4.50
CA ALA A 168 -19.44 -14.06 5.03
C ALA A 168 -19.34 -13.00 6.13
N ILE A 169 -20.26 -12.04 6.12
CA ILE A 169 -20.37 -10.97 7.12
C ILE A 169 -21.55 -11.17 8.10
N VAL A 170 -22.15 -12.36 8.09
CA VAL A 170 -23.23 -12.74 9.03
C VAL A 170 -22.67 -13.35 10.31
N PRO A 171 -23.38 -13.30 11.45
CA PRO A 171 -22.94 -13.92 12.69
C PRO A 171 -22.58 -15.40 12.51
N ALA A 172 -21.47 -15.83 13.12
CA ALA A 172 -20.99 -17.20 13.05
C ALA A 172 -21.49 -18.02 14.25
N ASN A 173 -21.52 -19.35 14.09
CA ASN A 173 -21.93 -20.30 15.13
C ASN A 173 -20.77 -21.17 15.68
N ASN A 174 -19.52 -20.79 15.34
CA ASN A 174 -18.31 -21.41 15.90
C ASN A 174 -17.19 -20.37 16.03
N THR A 175 -16.21 -20.63 16.89
CA THR A 175 -15.16 -19.68 17.26
C THR A 175 -14.29 -19.26 16.08
N SER A 176 -13.87 -20.19 15.22
CA SER A 176 -13.01 -19.87 14.07
C SER A 176 -13.71 -18.95 13.09
N ALA A 177 -14.93 -19.27 12.69
CA ALA A 177 -15.72 -18.40 11.81
C ALA A 177 -16.05 -17.05 12.49
N ALA A 178 -16.30 -17.03 13.81
CA ALA A 178 -16.56 -15.78 14.53
C ALA A 178 -15.35 -14.83 14.51
N VAL A 179 -14.12 -15.34 14.63
CA VAL A 179 -12.89 -14.56 14.51
C VAL A 179 -12.72 -14.02 13.09
N ASN A 180 -12.89 -14.86 12.07
CA ASN A 180 -12.72 -14.49 10.68
C ASN A 180 -13.75 -13.44 10.26
N ARG A 181 -15.03 -13.71 10.50
CA ARG A 181 -16.14 -12.79 10.16
C ARG A 181 -16.11 -11.52 10.98
N GLY A 182 -15.76 -11.59 12.28
CA GLY A 182 -15.63 -10.41 13.12
C GLY A 182 -14.52 -9.47 12.67
N SER A 183 -13.36 -10.01 12.28
CA SER A 183 -12.27 -9.22 11.71
C SER A 183 -12.68 -8.54 10.41
N LEU A 184 -13.31 -9.29 9.51
CA LEU A 184 -13.80 -8.79 8.23
C LEU A 184 -14.89 -7.72 8.43
N PHE A 185 -15.87 -7.98 9.28
CA PHE A 185 -16.96 -7.06 9.60
C PHE A 185 -16.45 -5.74 10.18
N ALA A 186 -15.44 -5.78 11.08
CA ALA A 186 -14.86 -4.56 11.65
C ALA A 186 -14.22 -3.67 10.58
N VAL A 187 -13.52 -4.26 9.62
CA VAL A 187 -12.90 -3.53 8.50
C VAL A 187 -13.97 -2.91 7.59
N ILE A 188 -14.95 -3.72 7.17
CA ILE A 188 -16.04 -3.27 6.29
C ILE A 188 -16.83 -2.14 6.94
N ALA A 189 -17.26 -2.32 8.20
CA ALA A 189 -18.02 -1.31 8.93
C ALA A 189 -17.23 0.01 9.06
N THR A 190 -15.92 -0.07 9.26
CA THR A 190 -15.06 1.12 9.34
C THR A 190 -15.01 1.85 8.00
N ILE A 191 -14.80 1.13 6.89
CA ILE A 191 -14.74 1.69 5.54
C ILE A 191 -16.08 2.32 5.16
N GLU A 192 -17.19 1.60 5.33
CA GLU A 192 -18.52 2.07 4.99
C GLU A 192 -18.92 3.30 5.82
N LYS A 193 -18.57 3.31 7.12
CA LYS A 193 -18.81 4.46 8.00
C LYS A 193 -18.05 5.70 7.57
N LEU A 194 -16.78 5.54 7.14
CA LEU A 194 -15.98 6.65 6.63
C LEU A 194 -16.53 7.15 5.30
N ALA A 195 -16.87 6.25 4.37
CA ALA A 195 -17.45 6.61 3.09
C ALA A 195 -18.76 7.38 3.24
N GLN A 196 -19.64 6.91 4.12
CA GLN A 196 -20.90 7.60 4.46
C GLN A 196 -20.65 9.00 5.03
N LYS A 197 -19.68 9.12 5.96
CA LYS A 197 -19.37 10.38 6.63
C LYS A 197 -18.83 11.43 5.68
N HIS A 198 -17.95 11.04 4.76
CA HIS A 198 -17.22 11.97 3.89
C HIS A 198 -17.82 12.09 2.48
N GLN A 199 -18.78 11.23 2.11
CA GLN A 199 -19.39 11.17 0.77
C GLN A 199 -18.34 11.20 -0.35
N ALA A 200 -17.21 10.48 -0.12
CA ALA A 200 -16.04 10.50 -0.95
C ALA A 200 -15.93 9.24 -1.81
N LEU A 201 -15.21 9.33 -2.92
CA LEU A 201 -14.86 8.18 -3.74
C LEU A 201 -13.98 7.22 -2.93
N LEU A 202 -14.37 5.96 -2.84
CA LEU A 202 -13.57 4.92 -2.20
C LEU A 202 -12.64 4.26 -3.22
N VAL A 203 -11.34 4.34 -2.95
CA VAL A 203 -10.28 3.72 -3.76
C VAL A 203 -9.56 2.69 -2.92
N LEU A 204 -9.58 1.45 -3.36
CA LEU A 204 -8.97 0.30 -2.68
C LEU A 204 -7.68 -0.11 -3.37
N THR A 205 -6.68 -0.45 -2.58
CA THR A 205 -5.43 -1.11 -3.01
C THR A 205 -5.02 -2.16 -1.98
N GLY A 206 -3.94 -2.88 -2.24
CA GLY A 206 -3.43 -3.91 -1.32
C GLY A 206 -3.92 -5.31 -1.64
N GLY A 207 -3.36 -6.29 -0.91
CA GLY A 207 -3.58 -7.72 -1.18
C GLY A 207 -5.00 -8.19 -0.90
N ASP A 208 -5.65 -7.65 0.14
CA ASP A 208 -6.99 -8.01 0.56
C ASP A 208 -8.10 -7.18 -0.14
N ALA A 209 -7.72 -6.28 -1.05
CA ALA A 209 -8.65 -5.33 -1.69
C ALA A 209 -9.79 -6.02 -2.47
N ASN A 210 -9.49 -7.09 -3.20
CA ASN A 210 -10.52 -7.83 -3.95
C ASN A 210 -11.52 -8.55 -3.03
N LEU A 211 -11.04 -9.13 -1.92
CA LEU A 211 -11.89 -9.73 -0.90
C LEU A 211 -12.83 -8.68 -0.30
N ILE A 212 -12.28 -7.58 0.17
CA ILE A 212 -13.05 -6.49 0.79
C ILE A 212 -14.04 -5.91 -0.21
N LYS A 213 -13.63 -5.65 -1.46
CA LYS A 213 -14.50 -5.13 -2.51
C LYS A 213 -15.71 -6.05 -2.76
N GLY A 214 -15.51 -7.37 -2.70
CA GLY A 214 -16.58 -8.36 -2.94
C GLY A 214 -17.68 -8.36 -1.89
N VAL A 215 -17.44 -7.80 -0.71
CA VAL A 215 -18.38 -7.82 0.44
C VAL A 215 -18.83 -6.43 0.90
N LEU A 216 -18.29 -5.35 0.32
CA LEU A 216 -18.76 -3.99 0.57
C LEU A 216 -20.14 -3.77 -0.06
N ASN A 217 -21.03 -3.03 0.66
CA ASN A 217 -22.33 -2.62 0.15
C ASN A 217 -22.29 -1.21 -0.50
N ILE A 218 -21.12 -0.72 -0.83
CA ILE A 218 -20.88 0.58 -1.48
C ILE A 218 -19.94 0.42 -2.67
N ASP A 219 -20.04 1.34 -3.62
CA ASP A 219 -19.15 1.35 -4.77
C ASP A 219 -17.71 1.68 -4.38
N ALA A 220 -16.77 0.90 -4.91
CA ALA A 220 -15.35 1.10 -4.69
C ALA A 220 -14.57 0.84 -5.98
N LEU A 221 -13.58 1.67 -6.25
CA LEU A 221 -12.60 1.44 -7.31
C LEU A 221 -11.43 0.62 -6.76
N TYR A 222 -10.95 -0.33 -7.55
CA TYR A 222 -9.73 -1.07 -7.23
C TYR A 222 -8.59 -0.59 -8.12
N GLU A 223 -7.52 -0.10 -7.48
CA GLU A 223 -6.29 0.35 -8.13
C GLU A 223 -5.12 -0.45 -7.55
N ARG A 224 -4.55 -1.31 -8.37
CA ARG A 224 -3.56 -2.31 -7.93
C ARG A 224 -2.26 -1.71 -7.43
N ASP A 225 -1.76 -0.72 -8.15
CA ASP A 225 -0.37 -0.25 -8.03
C ASP A 225 -0.27 1.20 -7.52
N LEU A 226 -1.23 1.67 -6.70
CA LEU A 226 -1.32 3.08 -6.26
C LEU A 226 0.00 3.65 -5.72
N VAL A 227 0.72 2.90 -4.88
CA VAL A 227 2.00 3.35 -4.31
C VAL A 227 3.04 3.54 -5.41
N ILE A 228 3.16 2.54 -6.29
CA ILE A 228 4.10 2.57 -7.43
C ILE A 228 3.71 3.68 -8.42
N ASP A 229 2.41 3.86 -8.69
CA ASP A 229 1.91 4.94 -9.55
C ASP A 229 2.25 6.32 -8.98
N GLY A 230 2.23 6.46 -7.65
CA GLY A 230 2.62 7.67 -6.95
C GLY A 230 4.07 8.08 -7.22
N LEU A 231 4.99 7.12 -7.40
CA LEU A 231 6.37 7.41 -7.79
C LEU A 231 6.48 8.10 -9.16
N SER A 232 5.48 7.95 -10.01
CA SER A 232 5.45 8.51 -11.36
C SER A 232 4.85 9.91 -11.45
N VAL A 233 4.34 10.47 -10.36
CA VAL A 233 3.81 11.83 -10.34
C VAL A 233 4.96 12.83 -10.35
N ASP A 234 4.93 13.79 -11.28
CA ASP A 234 6.07 14.63 -11.63
C ASP A 234 6.69 15.44 -10.49
N ASP A 235 5.88 15.87 -9.52
CA ASP A 235 6.29 16.73 -8.40
C ASP A 235 6.57 15.94 -7.10
N ILE A 236 6.71 14.62 -7.18
CA ILE A 236 7.15 13.79 -6.06
C ILE A 236 8.60 14.12 -5.69
N SER A 237 8.81 14.42 -4.41
CA SER A 237 10.14 14.70 -3.89
C SER A 237 10.97 13.41 -3.81
N LEU A 238 12.11 13.41 -4.50
CA LEU A 238 13.06 12.30 -4.53
C LEU A 238 14.41 12.76 -3.99
N ILE A 239 15.02 11.96 -3.13
CA ILE A 239 16.39 12.15 -2.63
C ILE A 239 17.29 11.00 -3.06
N LYS A 240 18.60 11.20 -3.02
CA LYS A 240 19.57 10.12 -3.25
C LYS A 240 19.55 9.14 -2.08
N CYS A 241 19.59 7.85 -2.36
CA CYS A 241 19.77 6.79 -1.37
C CYS A 241 21.22 6.72 -0.87
#